data_c88567e4409d3687ebc1979667f4b965
#
_entry.id   c88567e4409d3687ebc1979667f4b965
#
_cell.length_a   1.000
_cell.length_b   1.000
_cell.length_c   1.000
_cell.angle_alpha   90.00
_cell.angle_beta   90.00
_cell.angle_gamma   90.00
#
_symmetry.space_group_name_H-M   'P 1'
#
loop_
_entity.id
_entity.type
_entity.pdbx_description
1 polymer ?
#
loop_
_entity_poly.entity_id
_entity_poly.type
_entity_poly.pdbx_seq_one_letter_code
_entity_poly.pdbx_strand_id
1 'polypeptide(L)'
;MLFARSATAGGQQFPVHWGGDCDSTYASMAESLRGGLSMSMSGFGYWSHDMGGFEGTPDPGVFKRWTAFGLLSSHSRLHGSGSVRVPWAFDDEAVDVTRKFTHLKLSLMPYLGRVAEEAHTDGVPMMRPLVLELPHDRAGYTADRTTATSYKTMHGNSYSIL
;
A
#
# COMPACT_ATOMS: atom_id res chain seq x y z
N MET A 1 -6.82 7.87 17.87
CA MET A 1 -6.02 8.00 16.63
C MET A 1 -6.94 8.50 15.53
N LEU A 2 -6.53 9.53 14.78
CA LEU A 2 -7.26 10.00 13.62
C LEU A 2 -6.89 9.15 12.38
N PHE A 3 -7.90 8.73 11.65
CA PHE A 3 -7.79 8.07 10.37
C PHE A 3 -8.65 8.86 9.39
N ALA A 4 -8.02 9.73 8.61
CA ALA A 4 -8.71 10.77 7.85
C ALA A 4 -8.77 10.45 6.37
N ARG A 5 -9.89 10.78 5.71
CA ARG A 5 -10.07 10.65 4.27
C ARG A 5 -9.40 11.78 3.50
N SER A 6 -9.58 13.01 3.98
CA SER A 6 -9.06 14.21 3.31
C SER A 6 -7.69 14.58 3.87
N ALA A 7 -6.82 15.07 2.98
CA ALA A 7 -5.48 15.53 3.32
C ALA A 7 -5.26 16.94 2.77
N THR A 8 -4.60 17.78 3.56
CA THR A 8 -4.17 19.12 3.17
C THR A 8 -2.89 19.47 3.91
N ALA A 9 -2.26 20.61 3.56
CA ALA A 9 -1.08 21.11 4.24
C ALA A 9 -1.34 21.25 5.75
N GLY A 10 -0.43 20.70 6.57
CA GLY A 10 -0.58 20.60 8.02
C GLY A 10 -1.26 19.30 8.50
N GLY A 11 -1.87 18.53 7.59
CA GLY A 11 -2.46 17.23 7.90
C GLY A 11 -1.43 16.13 8.19
N GLN A 12 -0.16 16.34 7.85
CA GLN A 12 0.94 15.40 8.05
C GLN A 12 1.16 15.03 9.52
N GLN A 13 0.75 15.89 10.45
CA GLN A 13 0.81 15.61 11.89
C GLN A 13 -0.17 14.49 12.34
N PHE A 14 -1.15 14.13 11.51
CA PHE A 14 -2.10 13.06 11.82
C PHE A 14 -1.58 11.76 11.22
N PRO A 15 -1.64 10.65 11.99
CA PRO A 15 -0.84 9.48 11.65
C PRO A 15 -1.26 8.77 10.37
N VAL A 16 -2.55 8.64 10.06
CA VAL A 16 -3.00 7.82 8.94
C VAL A 16 -4.05 8.51 8.10
N HIS A 17 -3.83 8.46 6.80
CA HIS A 17 -4.79 8.90 5.79
C HIS A 17 -5.26 7.72 4.93
N TRP A 18 -6.42 7.87 4.32
CA TRP A 18 -7.09 6.84 3.54
C TRP A 18 -7.55 7.39 2.19
N GLY A 19 -7.38 6.59 1.15
CA GLY A 19 -7.60 7.00 -0.24
C GLY A 19 -9.07 7.18 -0.66
N GLY A 20 -10.03 6.83 0.19
CA GLY A 20 -11.45 6.99 -0.11
C GLY A 20 -12.08 5.76 -0.76
N ASP A 21 -13.37 5.90 -1.11
CA ASP A 21 -14.18 4.86 -1.70
C ASP A 21 -13.90 4.77 -3.21
N CYS A 22 -13.24 3.75 -3.64
CA CYS A 22 -12.89 3.53 -5.04
C CYS A 22 -13.54 2.25 -5.58
N ASP A 23 -13.70 2.18 -6.89
CA ASP A 23 -14.26 1.00 -7.55
C ASP A 23 -13.35 -0.23 -7.40
N SER A 24 -13.96 -1.41 -7.41
CA SER A 24 -13.26 -2.69 -7.31
C SER A 24 -12.68 -3.13 -8.66
N THR A 25 -11.75 -2.34 -9.22
CA THR A 25 -11.14 -2.56 -10.54
C THR A 25 -9.61 -2.45 -10.51
N TYR A 26 -8.94 -3.01 -11.51
CA TYR A 26 -7.48 -2.82 -11.67
C TYR A 26 -7.09 -1.36 -11.89
N ALA A 27 -7.91 -0.59 -12.61
CA ALA A 27 -7.66 0.83 -12.83
C ALA A 27 -7.65 1.59 -11.49
N SER A 28 -8.68 1.39 -10.67
CA SER A 28 -8.76 2.00 -9.34
C SER A 28 -7.65 1.55 -8.40
N MET A 29 -7.22 0.29 -8.47
CA MET A 29 -6.06 -0.20 -7.73
C MET A 29 -4.78 0.57 -8.11
N ALA A 30 -4.54 0.76 -9.40
CA ALA A 30 -3.39 1.51 -9.90
C ALA A 30 -3.43 2.98 -9.46
N GLU A 31 -4.60 3.62 -9.55
CA GLU A 31 -4.77 5.01 -9.12
C GLU A 31 -4.66 5.17 -7.60
N SER A 32 -5.15 4.22 -6.82
CA SER A 32 -4.96 4.19 -5.36
C SER A 32 -3.49 4.16 -4.98
N LEU A 33 -2.68 3.36 -5.68
CA LEU A 33 -1.24 3.33 -5.46
C LEU A 33 -0.58 4.67 -5.85
N ARG A 34 -0.88 5.20 -7.04
CA ARG A 34 -0.32 6.48 -7.51
C ARG A 34 -0.68 7.62 -6.57
N GLY A 35 -1.94 7.68 -6.14
CA GLY A 35 -2.43 8.67 -5.17
C GLY A 35 -1.71 8.55 -3.82
N GLY A 36 -1.54 7.33 -3.31
CA GLY A 36 -0.82 7.06 -2.07
C GLY A 36 0.65 7.44 -2.15
N LEU A 37 1.34 7.12 -3.25
CA LEU A 37 2.74 7.53 -3.46
C LEU A 37 2.87 9.05 -3.60
N SER A 38 1.92 9.73 -4.25
CA SER A 38 1.87 11.19 -4.31
C SER A 38 1.68 11.81 -2.92
N MET A 39 0.80 11.23 -2.09
CA MET A 39 0.68 11.64 -0.68
C MET A 39 2.00 11.47 0.07
N SER A 40 2.67 10.34 -0.10
CA SER A 40 3.98 10.08 0.53
C SER A 40 4.98 11.15 0.16
N MET A 41 5.06 11.55 -1.11
CA MET A 41 5.93 12.64 -1.58
C MET A 41 5.52 14.03 -1.04
N SER A 42 4.32 14.15 -0.49
CA SER A 42 3.82 15.36 0.17
C SER A 42 4.02 15.34 1.70
N GLY A 43 4.80 14.39 2.22
CA GLY A 43 5.17 14.30 3.64
C GLY A 43 4.18 13.53 4.51
N PHE A 44 3.28 12.73 3.91
CA PHE A 44 2.39 11.85 4.68
C PHE A 44 3.09 10.49 4.90
N GLY A 45 3.45 10.21 6.14
CA GLY A 45 4.24 9.02 6.50
C GLY A 45 3.51 7.70 6.29
N TYR A 46 2.18 7.70 6.45
CA TYR A 46 1.34 6.51 6.40
C TYR A 46 0.06 6.77 5.63
N TRP A 47 -0.36 5.78 4.84
CA TRP A 47 -1.66 5.80 4.19
C TRP A 47 -2.21 4.39 4.02
N SER A 48 -3.51 4.31 3.80
CA SER A 48 -4.26 3.07 3.68
C SER A 48 -5.23 3.12 2.51
N HIS A 49 -5.72 1.96 2.15
CA HIS A 49 -6.75 1.78 1.13
C HIS A 49 -7.57 0.53 1.44
N ASP A 50 -8.72 0.38 0.79
CA ASP A 50 -9.57 -0.78 0.95
C ASP A 50 -9.11 -1.88 -0.01
N MET A 51 -8.63 -3.00 0.55
CA MET A 51 -8.12 -4.11 -0.25
C MET A 51 -9.25 -4.76 -1.05
N GLY A 52 -9.11 -4.73 -2.36
CA GLY A 52 -10.12 -5.18 -3.31
C GLY A 52 -11.02 -4.06 -3.84
N GLY A 53 -10.80 -2.80 -3.44
CA GLY A 53 -11.68 -1.67 -3.71
C GLY A 53 -12.85 -1.59 -2.74
N PHE A 54 -13.50 -0.44 -2.64
CA PHE A 54 -14.63 -0.23 -1.74
C PHE A 54 -15.96 -0.53 -2.41
N GLU A 55 -16.22 0.07 -3.57
CA GLU A 55 -17.50 -0.04 -4.25
C GLU A 55 -17.63 -1.36 -5.05
N GLY A 56 -18.76 -2.00 -4.91
CA GLY A 56 -19.11 -3.23 -5.63
C GLY A 56 -18.35 -4.48 -5.15
N THR A 57 -18.33 -5.50 -6.00
CA THR A 57 -17.66 -6.78 -5.74
C THR A 57 -16.49 -6.93 -6.70
N PRO A 58 -15.24 -7.05 -6.23
CA PRO A 58 -14.10 -7.25 -7.10
C PRO A 58 -14.16 -8.62 -7.81
N ASP A 59 -13.65 -8.66 -9.03
CA ASP A 59 -13.22 -9.91 -9.63
C ASP A 59 -12.17 -10.61 -8.73
N PRO A 60 -12.14 -11.95 -8.67
CA PRO A 60 -11.16 -12.66 -7.84
C PRO A 60 -9.70 -12.30 -8.14
N GLY A 61 -9.37 -12.01 -9.40
CA GLY A 61 -8.03 -11.55 -9.79
C GLY A 61 -7.70 -10.16 -9.21
N VAL A 62 -8.65 -9.23 -9.24
CA VAL A 62 -8.52 -7.90 -8.61
C VAL A 62 -8.32 -8.06 -7.11
N PHE A 63 -9.16 -8.86 -6.45
CA PHE A 63 -9.06 -9.11 -5.01
C PHE A 63 -7.67 -9.64 -4.62
N LYS A 64 -7.19 -10.68 -5.31
CA LYS A 64 -5.89 -11.31 -5.04
C LYS A 64 -4.73 -10.33 -5.18
N ARG A 65 -4.68 -9.57 -6.27
CA ARG A 65 -3.61 -8.59 -6.51
C ARG A 65 -3.66 -7.43 -5.52
N TRP A 66 -4.86 -6.92 -5.23
CA TRP A 66 -5.02 -5.84 -4.26
C TRP A 66 -4.71 -6.28 -2.84
N THR A 67 -5.02 -7.54 -2.49
CA THR A 67 -4.64 -8.13 -1.20
C THR A 67 -3.12 -8.21 -1.05
N ALA A 68 -2.40 -8.65 -2.08
CA ALA A 68 -0.94 -8.66 -2.09
C ALA A 68 -0.36 -7.24 -1.88
N PHE A 69 -0.85 -6.26 -2.64
CA PHE A 69 -0.48 -4.86 -2.50
C PHE A 69 -0.81 -4.33 -1.09
N GLY A 70 -2.03 -4.55 -0.60
CA GLY A 70 -2.48 -4.01 0.67
C GLY A 70 -1.79 -4.62 1.89
N LEU A 71 -1.45 -5.91 1.84
CA LEU A 71 -0.69 -6.57 2.91
C LEU A 71 0.76 -6.11 2.95
N LEU A 72 1.30 -5.60 1.86
CA LEU A 72 2.63 -4.98 1.81
C LEU A 72 2.59 -3.46 2.04
N SER A 73 1.42 -2.88 2.26
CA SER A 73 1.26 -1.46 2.60
C SER A 73 1.45 -1.22 4.11
N SER A 74 1.61 0.04 4.50
CA SER A 74 1.76 0.44 5.92
C SER A 74 0.58 -0.03 6.76
N HIS A 75 -0.63 0.18 6.27
CA HIS A 75 -1.89 -0.24 6.91
C HIS A 75 -2.67 -1.15 5.96
N SER A 76 -3.24 -2.21 6.51
CA SER A 76 -3.96 -3.22 5.73
C SER A 76 -5.34 -3.46 6.33
N ARG A 77 -6.38 -3.45 5.50
CA ARG A 77 -7.72 -3.82 5.91
C ARG A 77 -8.50 -4.45 4.77
N LEU A 78 -9.27 -5.47 5.09
CA LEU A 78 -10.29 -6.04 4.22
C LEU A 78 -11.59 -5.27 4.48
N HIS A 79 -11.93 -4.37 3.58
CA HIS A 79 -13.10 -3.50 3.72
C HIS A 79 -13.70 -3.16 2.36
N GLY A 80 -15.02 -3.01 2.31
CA GLY A 80 -15.73 -2.63 1.10
C GLY A 80 -17.24 -2.60 1.33
N SER A 81 -17.97 -1.94 0.43
CA SER A 81 -19.42 -2.03 0.30
C SER A 81 -19.79 -3.17 -0.66
N GLY A 82 -21.03 -3.54 -0.75
CA GLY A 82 -21.56 -4.46 -1.75
C GLY A 82 -21.19 -5.94 -1.61
N SER A 83 -20.05 -6.29 -1.06
CA SER A 83 -19.68 -7.69 -0.76
C SER A 83 -18.72 -7.81 0.43
N VAL A 84 -18.76 -8.98 1.07
CA VAL A 84 -17.83 -9.30 2.17
C VAL A 84 -16.44 -9.55 1.60
N ARG A 85 -15.43 -8.88 2.14
CA ARG A 85 -14.02 -8.96 1.71
C ARG A 85 -13.28 -10.08 2.43
N VAL A 86 -13.83 -11.29 2.48
CA VAL A 86 -13.14 -12.46 3.05
C VAL A 86 -12.64 -13.37 1.93
N PRO A 87 -11.40 -13.88 2.01
CA PRO A 87 -10.77 -14.57 0.87
C PRO A 87 -11.56 -15.80 0.40
N TRP A 88 -12.19 -16.55 1.31
CA TRP A 88 -12.99 -17.73 0.95
C TRP A 88 -14.31 -17.41 0.26
N ALA A 89 -14.71 -16.13 0.15
CA ALA A 89 -15.85 -15.72 -0.65
C ALA A 89 -15.52 -15.58 -2.14
N PHE A 90 -14.26 -15.67 -2.51
CA PHE A 90 -13.79 -15.55 -3.89
C PHE A 90 -13.38 -16.89 -4.50
N ASP A 91 -12.25 -17.44 -4.10
CA ASP A 91 -11.77 -18.76 -4.52
C ASP A 91 -10.68 -19.28 -3.57
N ASP A 92 -10.27 -20.55 -3.75
CA ASP A 92 -9.22 -21.17 -2.93
C ASP A 92 -7.86 -20.48 -3.11
N GLU A 93 -7.55 -20.01 -4.31
CA GLU A 93 -6.31 -19.26 -4.57
C GLU A 93 -6.31 -17.92 -3.79
N ALA A 94 -7.45 -17.26 -3.63
CA ALA A 94 -7.56 -16.05 -2.82
C ALA A 94 -7.22 -16.32 -1.34
N VAL A 95 -7.62 -17.48 -0.82
CA VAL A 95 -7.24 -17.92 0.52
C VAL A 95 -5.73 -18.11 0.63
N ASP A 96 -5.12 -18.78 -0.34
CA ASP A 96 -3.68 -19.04 -0.35
C ASP A 96 -2.84 -17.76 -0.52
N VAL A 97 -3.25 -16.87 -1.41
CA VAL A 97 -2.62 -15.55 -1.60
C VAL A 97 -2.70 -14.74 -0.30
N THR A 98 -3.88 -14.67 0.31
CA THR A 98 -4.06 -13.93 1.58
C THR A 98 -3.19 -14.52 2.68
N ARG A 99 -3.17 -15.84 2.84
CA ARG A 99 -2.31 -16.53 3.81
C ARG A 99 -0.82 -16.23 3.58
N LYS A 100 -0.36 -16.38 2.33
CA LYS A 100 1.03 -16.12 1.94
C LYS A 100 1.47 -14.71 2.30
N PHE A 101 0.73 -13.70 1.88
CA PHE A 101 1.10 -12.31 2.11
C PHE A 101 0.91 -11.87 3.56
N THR A 102 -0.02 -12.46 4.31
CA THR A 102 -0.14 -12.27 5.76
C THR A 102 1.10 -12.79 6.49
N HIS A 103 1.55 -14.01 6.18
CA HIS A 103 2.78 -14.55 6.75
C HIS A 103 4.00 -13.70 6.39
N LEU A 104 4.09 -13.26 5.14
CA LEU A 104 5.16 -12.38 4.71
C LEU A 104 5.13 -11.05 5.49
N LYS A 105 3.99 -10.40 5.61
CA LYS A 105 3.86 -9.18 6.42
C LYS A 105 4.29 -9.39 7.86
N LEU A 106 3.86 -10.49 8.49
CA LEU A 106 4.24 -10.81 9.87
C LEU A 106 5.76 -11.00 10.00
N SER A 107 6.41 -11.65 9.04
CA SER A 107 7.87 -11.80 9.04
C SER A 107 8.62 -10.47 8.87
N LEU A 108 7.98 -9.50 8.23
CA LEU A 108 8.53 -8.15 8.02
C LEU A 108 8.26 -7.18 9.19
N MET A 109 7.52 -7.58 10.24
CA MET A 109 7.15 -6.67 11.32
C MET A 109 8.34 -5.94 11.98
N PRO A 110 9.50 -6.58 12.26
CA PRO A 110 10.65 -5.86 12.80
C PRO A 110 11.20 -4.81 11.83
N TYR A 111 11.15 -5.07 10.53
CA TYR A 111 11.53 -4.12 9.50
C TYR A 111 10.52 -2.97 9.41
N LEU A 112 9.23 -3.27 9.37
CA LEU A 112 8.15 -2.27 9.34
C LEU A 112 8.20 -1.35 10.57
N GLY A 113 8.55 -1.89 11.74
CA GLY A 113 8.73 -1.10 12.97
C GLY A 113 9.86 -0.06 12.81
N ARG A 114 11.01 -0.45 12.24
CA ARG A 114 12.12 0.49 11.98
C ARG A 114 11.76 1.57 10.97
N VAL A 115 11.09 1.19 9.88
CA VAL A 115 10.67 2.15 8.85
C VAL A 115 9.58 3.09 9.38
N ALA A 116 8.74 2.61 10.30
CA ALA A 116 7.76 3.46 10.99
C ALA A 116 8.45 4.47 11.92
N GLU A 117 9.52 4.06 12.62
CA GLU A 117 10.32 4.97 13.42
C GLU A 117 11.01 6.03 12.56
N GLU A 118 11.61 5.63 11.43
CA GLU A 118 12.18 6.57 10.45
C GLU A 118 11.12 7.57 9.93
N ALA A 119 9.89 7.08 9.67
CA ALA A 119 8.80 7.96 9.26
C ALA A 119 8.41 8.96 10.35
N HIS A 120 8.48 8.57 11.62
CA HIS A 120 8.19 9.43 12.75
C HIS A 120 9.30 10.45 13.03
N THR A 121 10.56 10.02 13.01
CA THR A 121 11.72 10.86 13.38
C THR A 121 12.18 11.76 12.27
N ASP A 122 12.21 11.25 11.04
CA ASP A 122 12.84 11.90 9.89
C ASP A 122 11.83 12.37 8.84
N GLY A 123 10.55 12.02 9.00
CA GLY A 123 9.50 12.36 8.05
C GLY A 123 9.56 11.59 6.74
N VAL A 124 10.36 10.53 6.68
CA VAL A 124 10.52 9.71 5.47
C VAL A 124 9.39 8.69 5.39
N PRO A 125 8.51 8.72 4.38
CA PRO A 125 7.31 7.90 4.35
C PRO A 125 7.63 6.40 4.26
N MET A 126 6.79 5.55 4.88
CA MET A 126 6.97 4.09 4.86
C MET A 126 6.89 3.51 3.46
N MET A 127 5.93 3.97 2.67
CA MET A 127 5.79 3.58 1.26
C MET A 127 6.35 4.69 0.38
N ARG A 128 7.30 4.36 -0.47
CA ARG A 128 8.07 5.34 -1.22
C ARG A 128 8.06 5.04 -2.71
N PRO A 129 7.91 6.05 -3.58
CA PRO A 129 8.17 5.85 -4.99
C PRO A 129 9.69 5.61 -5.21
N LEU A 130 10.02 4.83 -6.24
CA LEU A 130 11.42 4.50 -6.56
C LEU A 130 12.30 5.72 -6.73
N VAL A 131 11.76 6.82 -7.25
CA VAL A 131 12.50 8.07 -7.45
C VAL A 131 13.07 8.64 -6.14
N LEU A 132 12.43 8.37 -5.00
CA LEU A 132 12.96 8.83 -3.70
C LEU A 132 14.16 7.99 -3.25
N GLU A 133 14.14 6.70 -3.50
CA GLU A 133 15.23 5.78 -3.12
C GLU A 133 16.39 5.76 -4.14
N LEU A 134 16.05 5.95 -5.41
CA LEU A 134 16.99 5.86 -6.54
C LEU A 134 16.90 7.12 -7.41
N PRO A 135 17.24 8.32 -6.89
CA PRO A 135 17.02 9.58 -7.59
C PRO A 135 17.85 9.73 -8.87
N HIS A 136 18.91 8.95 -9.02
CA HIS A 136 19.78 8.96 -10.20
C HIS A 136 19.44 7.86 -11.22
N ASP A 137 18.50 6.96 -10.89
CA ASP A 137 18.07 5.92 -11.83
C ASP A 137 16.88 6.40 -12.66
N ARG A 138 17.09 6.47 -13.99
CA ARG A 138 16.04 6.90 -14.92
C ARG A 138 14.82 5.97 -14.88
N ALA A 139 14.99 4.69 -14.54
CA ALA A 139 13.87 3.76 -14.37
C ALA A 139 12.93 4.19 -13.24
N GLY A 140 13.43 4.86 -12.20
CA GLY A 140 12.61 5.38 -11.11
C GLY A 140 11.58 6.43 -11.55
N TYR A 141 11.84 7.15 -12.64
CA TYR A 141 10.94 8.17 -13.20
C TYR A 141 9.91 7.60 -14.19
N THR A 142 10.15 6.43 -14.73
CA THR A 142 9.32 5.80 -15.77
C THR A 142 8.56 4.57 -15.26
N ALA A 143 8.67 4.28 -13.97
CA ALA A 143 8.03 3.14 -13.31
C ALA A 143 6.52 3.35 -13.07
N ASP A 144 5.82 4.03 -13.99
CA ASP A 144 4.38 4.28 -13.92
C ASP A 144 3.54 3.01 -14.06
N ARG A 145 4.13 1.93 -14.59
CA ARG A 145 3.50 0.62 -14.78
C ARG A 145 4.05 -0.46 -13.86
N THR A 146 5.12 -0.18 -13.16
CA THR A 146 5.72 -1.06 -12.19
C THR A 146 5.49 -0.46 -10.81
N THR A 147 4.56 -1.01 -10.11
CA THR A 147 4.27 -0.71 -8.71
C THR A 147 5.43 -1.17 -7.86
N ALA A 148 6.38 -0.30 -7.64
CA ALA A 148 7.46 -0.56 -6.74
C ALA A 148 7.14 0.00 -5.37
N THR A 149 6.63 -0.85 -4.50
CA THR A 149 6.83 -0.63 -3.07
C THR A 149 8.28 -0.99 -2.80
N SER A 150 9.13 0.01 -2.68
CA SER A 150 10.56 -0.22 -2.40
C SER A 150 10.70 -0.62 -0.94
N TYR A 151 11.10 -1.85 -0.69
CA TYR A 151 11.60 -2.27 0.62
C TYR A 151 13.13 -2.20 0.58
N LYS A 152 13.71 -1.29 1.35
CA LYS A 152 15.15 -1.27 1.59
C LYS A 152 15.52 -2.49 2.45
N THR A 153 16.32 -3.39 1.92
CA THR A 153 16.78 -4.55 2.71
C THR A 153 17.91 -4.16 3.64
N MET A 154 18.13 -4.99 4.68
CA MET A 154 19.22 -4.84 5.65
C MET A 154 20.63 -4.77 5.02
N HIS A 155 20.79 -5.05 3.75
CA HIS A 155 22.06 -5.12 3.03
C HIS A 155 22.18 -4.06 1.92
N GLY A 156 21.34 -3.02 1.93
CA GLY A 156 21.41 -1.94 0.96
C GLY A 156 20.85 -2.26 -0.44
N ASN A 157 20.32 -3.47 -0.65
CA ASN A 157 19.67 -3.81 -1.91
C ASN A 157 18.18 -3.46 -1.84
N SER A 158 17.71 -2.69 -2.81
CA SER A 158 16.29 -2.41 -3.00
C SER A 158 15.68 -3.52 -3.85
N TYR A 159 14.60 -4.13 -3.38
CA TYR A 159 13.81 -5.07 -4.19
C TYR A 159 12.48 -4.41 -4.53
N SER A 160 12.16 -4.44 -5.81
CA SER A 160 10.80 -4.17 -6.29
C SER A 160 9.97 -5.42 -6.07
N ILE A 161 8.91 -5.33 -5.27
CA ILE A 161 7.91 -6.39 -5.14
C ILE A 161 6.65 -5.86 -5.83
N LEU A 162 6.50 -6.19 -7.06
CA LEU A 162 5.31 -6.36 -7.92
C LEU A 162 5.68 -6.22 -9.37
#